data_e7f6a01581b2d47200731e1de893b9af
#
_entry.id   e7f6a01581b2d47200731e1de893b9af
#
_cell.length_a   1.000
_cell.length_b   1.000
_cell.length_c   1.000
_cell.angle_alpha   90.00
_cell.angle_beta   90.00
_cell.angle_gamma   90.00
#
_symmetry.space_group_name_H-M   'P 1'
#
loop_
_entity.id
_entity.type
_entity.pdbx_description
1 polymer ?
#
loop_
_entity_poly.entity_id
_entity_poly.type
_entity_poly.pdbx_seq_one_letter_code
_entity_poly.pdbx_strand_id
1 'polypeptide(L)'
;MIKNELPKTELRLSDFYYDLPKEMIAQTPVEPRDSSRLMLLDKHTGEIEHKIFRDIADYINPEDVLVINDTRVIPARIIGHRKYRFDKDLGRAVETDSTGPVELLLLKQRENDIWETLAGPGKRAKPGDIIDFGDGVMEAEILDVVEGGCRVVKFNVKKDADNVFAALDLLGTMPLPPYITEKLEDAERYQTVYSKTPGSAAAPTAGLHFTPELLDKIRAKGCAVVPVLLHVGLGTFRPVKEDKIVDHEMHSEYIRVTEDAANEINRRRANGGRIISVGTTSCRVLESAADENG
;
A
#
# COMPACT_ATOMS: atom_id res chain seq x y z
N MET A 1 1.28 39.54 3.19
CA MET A 1 0.47 38.31 3.38
C MET A 1 -0.23 38.06 2.04
N ILE A 2 0.36 37.24 1.18
CA ILE A 2 -0.28 36.83 -0.08
C ILE A 2 -0.91 35.46 0.20
N LYS A 3 -2.21 35.46 0.50
CA LYS A 3 -3.01 34.22 0.45
C LYS A 3 -3.31 33.95 -1.03
N ASN A 4 -2.36 33.33 -1.73
CA ASN A 4 -2.62 32.68 -3.01
C ASN A 4 -2.96 31.21 -2.74
N GLU A 5 -4.05 30.97 -2.01
CA GLU A 5 -4.74 29.69 -2.13
C GLU A 5 -5.54 29.78 -3.43
N LEU A 6 -5.02 29.17 -4.50
CA LEU A 6 -5.83 28.90 -5.69
C LEU A 6 -7.09 28.16 -5.23
N PRO A 7 -8.29 28.56 -5.69
CA PRO A 7 -9.51 27.82 -5.37
C PRO A 7 -9.28 26.35 -5.75
N LYS A 8 -9.55 25.43 -4.85
CA LYS A 8 -9.35 23.96 -5.06
C LYS A 8 -9.97 23.45 -6.38
N THR A 9 -10.98 24.15 -6.88
CA THR A 9 -11.67 23.87 -8.14
C THR A 9 -10.86 24.19 -9.40
N GLU A 10 -9.76 24.93 -9.30
CA GLU A 10 -8.94 25.35 -10.44
C GLU A 10 -7.63 24.56 -10.58
N LEU A 11 -7.27 23.74 -9.56
CA LEU A 11 -6.04 22.96 -9.60
C LEU A 11 -6.11 21.86 -10.66
N ARG A 12 -5.06 21.77 -11.47
CA ARG A 12 -4.89 20.79 -12.54
C ARG A 12 -3.73 19.86 -12.26
N LEU A 13 -3.75 18.68 -12.88
CA LEU A 13 -2.65 17.71 -12.78
C LEU A 13 -1.32 18.34 -13.23
N SER A 14 -1.34 19.22 -14.25
CA SER A 14 -0.17 19.93 -14.75
C SER A 14 0.50 20.84 -13.71
N ASP A 15 -0.23 21.36 -12.73
CA ASP A 15 0.31 22.23 -11.69
C ASP A 15 1.26 21.51 -10.73
N PHE A 16 1.22 20.16 -10.73
CA PHE A 16 2.07 19.28 -9.94
C PHE A 16 3.16 18.60 -10.77
N TYR A 17 3.23 18.90 -12.07
CA TYR A 17 4.24 18.32 -12.94
C TYR A 17 5.61 18.95 -12.70
N TYR A 18 6.62 18.12 -12.63
CA TYR A 18 8.02 18.50 -12.69
C TYR A 18 8.81 17.42 -13.43
N ASP A 19 9.90 17.82 -14.05
CA ASP A 19 10.80 16.87 -14.71
C ASP A 19 11.61 16.13 -13.66
N LEU A 20 11.40 14.81 -13.55
CA LEU A 20 12.14 13.91 -12.67
C LEU A 20 12.99 12.97 -13.51
N PRO A 21 14.31 13.20 -13.65
CA PRO A 21 15.20 12.29 -14.35
C PRO A 21 15.18 10.90 -13.69
N LYS A 22 15.10 9.84 -14.50
CA LYS A 22 14.98 8.46 -13.98
C LYS A 22 16.15 8.06 -13.08
N GLU A 23 17.35 8.56 -13.38
CA GLU A 23 18.55 8.34 -12.59
C GLU A 23 18.51 8.94 -11.18
N MET A 24 17.59 9.86 -10.93
CA MET A 24 17.37 10.42 -9.59
C MET A 24 16.48 9.52 -8.71
N ILE A 25 15.89 8.47 -9.27
CA ILE A 25 15.10 7.50 -8.52
C ILE A 25 16.03 6.39 -8.03
N ALA A 26 16.32 6.39 -6.72
CA ALA A 26 17.12 5.34 -6.11
C ALA A 26 16.45 3.97 -6.28
N GLN A 27 17.21 2.99 -6.75
CA GLN A 27 16.72 1.62 -6.99
C GLN A 27 16.92 0.71 -5.78
N THR A 28 17.87 1.05 -4.91
CA THR A 28 18.17 0.32 -3.68
C THR A 28 18.04 1.24 -2.48
N PRO A 29 17.50 0.74 -1.34
CA PRO A 29 17.41 1.54 -0.13
C PRO A 29 18.78 1.68 0.56
N VAL A 30 18.95 2.79 1.27
CA VAL A 30 20.16 3.04 2.09
C VAL A 30 20.09 2.26 3.40
N GLU A 31 21.26 1.84 3.90
CA GLU A 31 21.43 1.23 5.21
C GLU A 31 22.36 2.07 6.11
N PRO A 32 22.01 2.22 7.40
CA PRO A 32 20.74 1.88 8.04
C PRO A 32 19.58 2.73 7.52
N ARG A 33 18.33 2.28 7.73
CA ARG A 33 17.10 2.92 7.19
C ARG A 33 17.00 4.40 7.52
N ASP A 34 17.39 4.79 8.73
CA ASP A 34 17.33 6.14 9.26
C ASP A 34 18.47 7.06 8.79
N SER A 35 19.39 6.55 7.96
CA SER A 35 20.45 7.36 7.33
C SER A 35 20.03 8.05 6.03
N SER A 36 18.79 7.85 5.58
CA SER A 36 18.24 8.53 4.42
C SER A 36 18.16 10.05 4.65
N ARG A 37 18.14 10.80 3.57
CA ARG A 37 18.01 12.27 3.61
C ARG A 37 16.60 12.66 4.08
N LEU A 38 16.54 13.70 4.93
CA LEU A 38 15.31 14.34 5.37
C LEU A 38 15.29 15.77 4.86
N MET A 39 14.18 16.19 4.25
CA MET A 39 13.88 17.58 3.92
C MET A 39 12.83 18.08 4.92
N LEU A 40 13.16 19.15 5.62
CA LEU A 40 12.20 19.90 6.44
C LEU A 40 11.72 21.08 5.62
N LEU A 41 10.42 21.23 5.52
CA LEU A 41 9.78 22.33 4.80
C LEU A 41 8.84 23.06 5.74
N ASP A 42 9.11 24.34 5.98
CA ASP A 42 8.15 25.22 6.67
C ASP A 42 7.06 25.66 5.68
N LYS A 43 5.82 25.25 5.95
CA LYS A 43 4.68 25.54 5.06
C LYS A 43 4.28 27.02 5.03
N HIS A 44 4.73 27.84 5.99
CA HIS A 44 4.37 29.26 6.08
C HIS A 44 5.43 30.15 5.42
N THR A 45 6.70 29.83 5.62
CA THR A 45 7.82 30.60 5.08
C THR A 45 8.34 30.04 3.75
N GLY A 46 8.15 28.74 3.50
CA GLY A 46 8.73 28.02 2.37
C GLY A 46 10.22 27.67 2.59
N GLU A 47 10.77 27.92 3.79
CA GLU A 47 12.15 27.61 4.10
C GLU A 47 12.37 26.09 4.10
N ILE A 48 13.52 25.68 3.56
CA ILE A 48 13.92 24.29 3.42
C ILE A 48 15.23 24.06 4.19
N GLU A 49 15.22 23.02 5.05
CA GLU A 49 16.44 22.50 5.67
C GLU A 49 16.67 21.04 5.21
N HIS A 50 17.93 20.68 5.04
CA HIS A 50 18.35 19.31 4.73
C HIS A 50 19.01 18.67 5.96
N LYS A 51 18.49 17.51 6.35
CA LYS A 51 18.91 16.71 7.51
C LYS A 51 19.07 15.24 7.11
N ILE A 52 19.38 14.42 8.08
CA ILE A 52 19.30 12.95 8.00
C ILE A 52 18.04 12.50 8.75
N PHE A 53 17.39 11.43 8.31
CA PHE A 53 16.08 11.04 8.85
C PHE A 53 16.09 10.78 10.37
N ARG A 54 17.19 10.28 10.93
CA ARG A 54 17.35 10.09 12.39
C ARG A 54 17.19 11.37 13.20
N ASP A 55 17.42 12.54 12.57
CA ASP A 55 17.29 13.84 13.23
C ASP A 55 15.82 14.22 13.46
N ILE A 56 14.84 13.47 12.87
CA ILE A 56 13.41 13.70 13.07
C ILE A 56 13.04 13.70 14.57
N ALA A 57 13.76 12.92 15.38
CA ALA A 57 13.54 12.87 16.81
C ALA A 57 13.73 14.23 17.50
N ASP A 58 14.53 15.13 16.94
CA ASP A 58 14.81 16.44 17.54
C ASP A 58 13.65 17.42 17.33
N TYR A 59 12.77 17.12 16.39
CA TYR A 59 11.57 17.90 16.04
C TYR A 59 10.28 17.39 16.72
N ILE A 60 10.38 16.32 17.51
CA ILE A 60 9.27 15.69 18.22
C ILE A 60 9.29 16.08 19.68
N ASN A 61 8.14 16.54 20.18
CA ASN A 61 7.94 16.94 21.57
C ASN A 61 7.30 15.80 22.41
N PRO A 62 7.43 15.86 23.76
CA PRO A 62 6.89 14.82 24.65
C PRO A 62 5.38 14.59 24.51
N GLU A 63 4.60 15.65 24.30
CA GLU A 63 3.13 15.56 24.18
C GLU A 63 2.65 15.19 22.77
N ASP A 64 3.53 15.17 21.78
CA ASP A 64 3.16 14.81 20.42
C ASP A 64 2.71 13.33 20.34
N VAL A 65 1.92 13.03 19.32
CA VAL A 65 1.56 11.67 18.94
C VAL A 65 1.98 11.40 17.49
N LEU A 66 2.78 10.36 17.31
CA LEU A 66 3.20 9.85 16.00
C LEU A 66 2.24 8.76 15.56
N VAL A 67 1.45 9.01 14.52
CA VAL A 67 0.47 8.06 14.00
C VAL A 67 1.08 7.28 12.84
N ILE A 68 1.15 5.97 12.98
CA ILE A 68 1.79 5.05 12.03
C ILE A 68 0.78 4.06 11.45
N ASN A 69 0.96 3.65 10.21
CA ASN A 69 0.16 2.60 9.59
C ASN A 69 0.86 1.24 9.74
N ASP A 70 0.31 0.34 10.56
CA ASP A 70 0.89 -0.96 10.88
C ASP A 70 0.56 -2.07 9.88
N THR A 71 0.07 -1.70 8.71
CA THR A 71 -0.18 -2.67 7.63
C THR A 71 1.09 -3.40 7.23
N ARG A 72 0.93 -4.70 6.88
CA ARG A 72 2.00 -5.51 6.34
C ARG A 72 1.70 -5.88 4.89
N VAL A 73 2.68 -5.68 4.03
CA VAL A 73 2.57 -6.05 2.61
C VAL A 73 2.59 -7.56 2.49
N ILE A 74 1.67 -8.10 1.68
CA ILE A 74 1.66 -9.51 1.33
C ILE A 74 2.40 -9.71 0.00
N PRO A 75 3.02 -10.87 -0.26
CA PRO A 75 3.61 -11.19 -1.55
C PRO A 75 2.51 -11.43 -2.59
N ALA A 76 1.79 -10.36 -2.90
CA ALA A 76 0.52 -10.36 -3.63
C ALA A 76 0.64 -10.66 -5.12
N ARG A 77 1.85 -10.69 -5.68
CA ARG A 77 2.09 -10.98 -7.09
C ARG A 77 2.43 -12.44 -7.27
N ILE A 78 1.57 -13.19 -7.96
CA ILE A 78 1.76 -14.61 -8.27
C ILE A 78 1.69 -14.86 -9.75
N ILE A 79 2.49 -15.82 -10.23
CA ILE A 79 2.55 -16.22 -11.64
C ILE A 79 2.20 -17.70 -11.74
N GLY A 80 1.21 -18.00 -12.57
CA GLY A 80 0.74 -19.35 -12.82
C GLY A 80 0.45 -19.61 -14.28
N HIS A 81 -0.18 -20.74 -14.57
CA HIS A 81 -0.56 -21.13 -15.90
C HIS A 81 -2.04 -21.49 -15.95
N ARG A 82 -2.72 -21.11 -17.05
CA ARG A 82 -4.11 -21.46 -17.22
C ARG A 82 -4.23 -22.99 -17.46
N LYS A 83 -4.79 -23.69 -16.50
CA LYS A 83 -4.99 -25.13 -16.54
C LYS A 83 -6.27 -25.50 -17.25
N TYR A 84 -7.34 -24.77 -16.97
CA TYR A 84 -8.63 -24.97 -17.61
C TYR A 84 -9.14 -23.67 -18.21
N ARG A 85 -9.78 -23.79 -19.41
CA ARG A 85 -10.49 -22.70 -20.07
C ARG A 85 -11.98 -22.99 -20.05
N PHE A 86 -12.80 -21.99 -19.76
CA PHE A 86 -14.25 -22.15 -19.88
C PHE A 86 -14.64 -22.27 -21.34
N ASP A 87 -15.26 -23.39 -21.69
CA ASP A 87 -15.82 -23.64 -23.01
C ASP A 87 -17.32 -23.32 -23.00
N LYS A 88 -17.71 -22.30 -23.78
CA LYS A 88 -19.07 -21.77 -23.80
C LYS A 88 -20.06 -22.77 -24.46
N ASP A 89 -19.59 -23.58 -25.39
CA ASP A 89 -20.44 -24.53 -26.14
C ASP A 89 -20.72 -25.75 -25.26
N LEU A 90 -19.75 -26.12 -24.42
CA LEU A 90 -19.91 -27.26 -23.51
C LEU A 90 -20.44 -26.83 -22.11
N GLY A 91 -20.48 -25.52 -21.82
CA GLY A 91 -20.90 -24.98 -20.53
C GLY A 91 -20.05 -25.42 -19.34
N ARG A 92 -18.77 -25.81 -19.58
CA ARG A 92 -17.85 -26.30 -18.53
C ARG A 92 -16.40 -25.93 -18.83
N ALA A 93 -15.57 -26.00 -17.80
CA ALA A 93 -14.12 -25.86 -17.95
C ALA A 93 -13.54 -27.11 -18.66
N VAL A 94 -12.65 -26.87 -19.63
CA VAL A 94 -11.90 -27.90 -20.36
C VAL A 94 -10.41 -27.65 -20.24
N GLU A 95 -9.63 -28.70 -20.15
CA GLU A 95 -8.18 -28.64 -20.06
C GLU A 95 -7.61 -27.92 -21.28
N THR A 96 -6.54 -27.16 -21.07
CA THR A 96 -5.92 -26.38 -22.13
C THR A 96 -4.39 -26.47 -22.11
N ASP A 97 -3.80 -26.64 -23.29
CA ASP A 97 -2.34 -26.63 -23.48
C ASP A 97 -1.75 -25.21 -23.49
N SER A 98 -2.46 -24.23 -22.96
CA SER A 98 -1.99 -22.85 -22.95
C SER A 98 -0.77 -22.68 -22.04
N THR A 99 0.42 -22.63 -22.60
CA THR A 99 1.71 -22.56 -21.88
C THR A 99 2.12 -21.17 -21.44
N GLY A 100 1.39 -20.14 -21.85
CA GLY A 100 1.80 -18.78 -21.49
C GLY A 100 1.41 -18.40 -20.04
N PRO A 101 2.29 -17.69 -19.32
CA PRO A 101 2.04 -17.32 -17.96
C PRO A 101 0.83 -16.40 -17.80
N VAL A 102 0.20 -16.48 -16.64
CA VAL A 102 -0.83 -15.57 -16.15
C VAL A 102 -0.33 -15.02 -14.81
N GLU A 103 -0.18 -13.71 -14.75
CA GLU A 103 0.10 -13.01 -13.51
C GLU A 103 -1.21 -12.60 -12.85
N LEU A 104 -1.36 -12.86 -11.56
CA LEU A 104 -2.36 -12.23 -10.73
C LEU A 104 -1.68 -11.36 -9.68
N LEU A 105 -2.20 -10.14 -9.52
CA LEU A 105 -1.84 -9.26 -8.42
C LEU A 105 -3.05 -9.10 -7.51
N LEU A 106 -2.99 -9.65 -6.31
CA LEU A 106 -4.05 -9.58 -5.31
C LEU A 106 -4.16 -8.14 -4.79
N LEU A 107 -5.37 -7.61 -4.69
CA LEU A 107 -5.63 -6.22 -4.35
C LEU A 107 -6.46 -6.05 -3.09
N LYS A 108 -7.56 -6.79 -3.00
CA LYS A 108 -8.52 -6.67 -1.91
C LYS A 108 -9.20 -8.02 -1.67
N GLN A 109 -9.16 -8.46 -0.45
CA GLN A 109 -9.97 -9.59 -0.01
C GLN A 109 -11.43 -9.13 0.16
N ARG A 110 -12.36 -9.83 -0.45
CA ARG A 110 -13.81 -9.59 -0.30
C ARG A 110 -14.36 -10.40 0.88
N GLU A 111 -14.26 -11.71 0.75
CA GLU A 111 -14.69 -12.65 1.80
C GLU A 111 -13.90 -13.95 1.64
N ASN A 112 -13.56 -14.59 2.75
CA ASN A 112 -12.82 -15.86 2.76
C ASN A 112 -11.67 -15.88 1.74
N ASP A 113 -11.74 -16.78 0.74
CA ASP A 113 -10.75 -16.99 -0.31
C ASP A 113 -11.11 -16.27 -1.63
N ILE A 114 -12.06 -15.31 -1.58
CA ILE A 114 -12.46 -14.48 -2.74
C ILE A 114 -11.75 -13.14 -2.70
N TRP A 115 -11.05 -12.83 -3.80
CA TRP A 115 -10.24 -11.64 -3.93
C TRP A 115 -10.52 -10.87 -5.21
N GLU A 116 -10.37 -9.57 -5.15
CA GLU A 116 -10.18 -8.75 -6.35
C GLU A 116 -8.71 -8.76 -6.73
N THR A 117 -8.44 -8.99 -8.03
CA THR A 117 -7.08 -9.08 -8.55
C THR A 117 -6.96 -8.32 -9.87
N LEU A 118 -5.77 -7.84 -10.19
CA LEU A 118 -5.40 -7.57 -11.58
C LEU A 118 -4.88 -8.85 -12.21
N ALA A 119 -5.18 -9.03 -13.51
CA ALA A 119 -4.70 -10.17 -14.27
C ALA A 119 -3.94 -9.72 -15.52
N GLY A 120 -2.75 -10.25 -15.70
CA GLY A 120 -1.90 -10.02 -16.87
C GLY A 120 -1.48 -11.32 -17.57
N PRO A 121 -1.74 -11.52 -18.86
CA PRO A 121 -2.64 -10.78 -19.75
C PRO A 121 -4.12 -11.15 -19.52
N GLY A 122 -5.00 -10.15 -19.46
CA GLY A 122 -6.42 -10.33 -19.14
C GLY A 122 -7.20 -11.27 -20.09
N LYS A 123 -6.72 -11.47 -21.31
CA LYS A 123 -7.31 -12.44 -22.26
C LYS A 123 -7.16 -13.90 -21.83
N ARG A 124 -6.26 -14.19 -20.86
CA ARG A 124 -6.02 -15.53 -20.32
C ARG A 124 -6.63 -15.72 -18.92
N ALA A 125 -7.43 -14.77 -18.46
CA ALA A 125 -8.11 -14.79 -17.16
C ALA A 125 -9.56 -14.30 -17.38
N LYS A 126 -10.39 -15.15 -18.00
CA LYS A 126 -11.81 -14.90 -18.25
C LYS A 126 -12.66 -15.65 -17.24
N PRO A 127 -13.89 -15.21 -16.96
CA PRO A 127 -14.81 -15.95 -16.10
C PRO A 127 -14.93 -17.43 -16.50
N GLY A 128 -14.80 -18.32 -15.52
CA GLY A 128 -14.78 -19.78 -15.67
C GLY A 128 -13.41 -20.37 -16.02
N ASP A 129 -12.37 -19.56 -16.30
CA ASP A 129 -10.99 -20.06 -16.42
C ASP A 129 -10.45 -20.45 -15.05
N ILE A 130 -9.62 -21.50 -15.01
CA ILE A 130 -8.89 -21.94 -13.80
C ILE A 130 -7.40 -21.84 -14.07
N ILE A 131 -6.70 -21.17 -13.18
CA ILE A 131 -5.25 -20.92 -13.22
C ILE A 131 -4.60 -21.72 -12.10
N ASP A 132 -3.55 -22.46 -12.41
CA ASP A 132 -2.76 -23.23 -11.47
C ASP A 132 -1.49 -22.47 -11.10
N PHE A 133 -1.14 -22.49 -9.82
CA PHE A 133 0.05 -21.88 -9.25
C PHE A 133 0.86 -22.89 -8.48
N GLY A 134 2.18 -22.93 -8.75
CA GLY A 134 3.12 -23.78 -8.03
C GLY A 134 2.84 -25.27 -8.22
N ASP A 135 2.50 -25.70 -9.44
CA ASP A 135 2.26 -27.11 -9.80
C ASP A 135 1.25 -27.78 -8.85
N GLY A 136 0.13 -27.10 -8.62
CA GLY A 136 -0.98 -27.58 -7.82
C GLY A 136 -0.91 -27.23 -6.33
N VAL A 137 -0.10 -26.25 -5.92
CA VAL A 137 -0.18 -25.70 -4.56
C VAL A 137 -1.49 -24.95 -4.37
N MET A 138 -1.83 -24.09 -5.34
CA MET A 138 -3.05 -23.30 -5.30
C MET A 138 -3.66 -23.14 -6.69
N GLU A 139 -4.97 -23.20 -6.79
CA GLU A 139 -5.74 -22.87 -8.00
C GLU A 139 -6.54 -21.59 -7.79
N ALA A 140 -6.75 -20.84 -8.88
CA ALA A 140 -7.59 -19.66 -8.92
C ALA A 140 -8.68 -19.81 -9.98
N GLU A 141 -9.94 -19.80 -9.57
CA GLU A 141 -11.09 -19.73 -10.45
C GLU A 141 -11.48 -18.26 -10.68
N ILE A 142 -11.54 -17.84 -11.93
CA ILE A 142 -12.00 -16.50 -12.29
C ILE A 142 -13.54 -16.49 -12.26
N LEU A 143 -14.10 -15.76 -11.29
CA LEU A 143 -15.56 -15.69 -11.13
C LEU A 143 -16.18 -14.61 -12.00
N ASP A 144 -15.55 -13.41 -12.05
CA ASP A 144 -16.13 -12.27 -12.74
C ASP A 144 -15.05 -11.26 -13.19
N VAL A 145 -15.45 -10.30 -14.01
CA VAL A 145 -14.68 -9.13 -14.43
C VAL A 145 -15.43 -7.89 -13.97
N VAL A 146 -14.81 -7.12 -13.08
CA VAL A 146 -15.41 -5.93 -12.50
C VAL A 146 -14.75 -4.66 -13.03
N GLU A 147 -15.21 -3.51 -12.55
CA GLU A 147 -14.75 -2.20 -12.95
C GLU A 147 -13.21 -2.09 -12.97
N GLY A 148 -12.72 -1.33 -13.96
CA GLY A 148 -11.27 -1.17 -14.17
C GLY A 148 -10.56 -2.42 -14.68
N GLY A 149 -11.30 -3.45 -15.13
CA GLY A 149 -10.75 -4.69 -15.66
C GLY A 149 -10.20 -5.63 -14.59
N CYS A 150 -10.51 -5.39 -13.31
CA CYS A 150 -10.18 -6.31 -12.22
C CYS A 150 -10.95 -7.63 -12.34
N ARG A 151 -10.37 -8.69 -11.78
CA ARG A 151 -10.99 -10.03 -11.71
C ARG A 151 -11.44 -10.30 -10.29
N VAL A 152 -12.63 -10.85 -10.13
CA VAL A 152 -13.05 -11.52 -8.91
C VAL A 152 -12.60 -12.96 -9.01
N VAL A 153 -11.77 -13.38 -8.08
CA VAL A 153 -11.09 -14.67 -8.12
C VAL A 153 -11.35 -15.42 -6.82
N LYS A 154 -11.69 -16.69 -6.94
CA LYS A 154 -11.77 -17.62 -5.80
C LYS A 154 -10.54 -18.49 -5.80
N PHE A 155 -9.75 -18.40 -4.73
CA PHE A 155 -8.59 -19.26 -4.53
C PHE A 155 -8.99 -20.57 -3.85
N ASN A 156 -8.29 -21.62 -4.21
CA ASN A 156 -8.45 -22.95 -3.63
C ASN A 156 -7.06 -23.54 -3.39
N VAL A 157 -6.63 -23.51 -2.14
CA VAL A 157 -5.35 -24.10 -1.70
C VAL A 157 -5.51 -25.61 -1.66
N LYS A 158 -4.58 -26.34 -2.30
CA LYS A 158 -4.66 -27.80 -2.49
C LYS A 158 -3.64 -28.57 -1.66
N LYS A 159 -2.42 -28.07 -1.57
CA LYS A 159 -1.31 -28.73 -0.88
C LYS A 159 -0.27 -27.72 -0.42
N ASP A 160 0.62 -28.16 0.43
CA ASP A 160 1.83 -27.44 0.87
C ASP A 160 1.56 -26.09 1.57
N ALA A 161 0.27 -25.72 1.79
CA ALA A 161 -0.13 -24.53 2.49
C ALA A 161 -1.51 -24.72 3.15
N ASP A 162 -1.74 -24.08 4.31
CA ASP A 162 -2.98 -24.20 5.05
C ASP A 162 -4.06 -23.21 4.59
N ASN A 163 -3.66 -22.11 3.99
CA ASN A 163 -4.55 -21.04 3.55
C ASN A 163 -3.89 -20.19 2.45
N VAL A 164 -4.65 -19.25 1.89
CA VAL A 164 -4.17 -18.36 0.81
C VAL A 164 -2.93 -17.57 1.21
N PHE A 165 -2.84 -17.05 2.43
CA PHE A 165 -1.67 -16.27 2.86
C PHE A 165 -0.41 -17.14 2.91
N ALA A 166 -0.49 -18.35 3.44
CA ALA A 166 0.62 -19.30 3.45
C ALA A 166 1.03 -19.71 2.02
N ALA A 167 0.07 -19.89 1.11
CA ALA A 167 0.35 -20.14 -0.30
C ALA A 167 1.03 -18.95 -0.98
N LEU A 168 0.63 -17.71 -0.65
CA LEU A 168 1.29 -16.50 -1.14
C LEU A 168 2.73 -16.38 -0.64
N ASP A 169 3.01 -16.75 0.62
CA ASP A 169 4.37 -16.74 1.15
C ASP A 169 5.29 -17.72 0.40
N LEU A 170 4.74 -18.81 -0.12
CA LEU A 170 5.49 -19.80 -0.92
C LEU A 170 5.66 -19.38 -2.39
N LEU A 171 4.64 -18.80 -3.00
CA LEU A 171 4.53 -18.61 -4.45
C LEU A 171 4.70 -17.17 -4.89
N GLY A 172 4.44 -16.24 -3.99
CA GLY A 172 4.29 -14.83 -4.31
C GLY A 172 5.60 -14.07 -4.29
N THR A 173 5.55 -12.91 -4.92
CA THR A 173 6.61 -11.91 -4.86
C THR A 173 6.07 -10.58 -4.38
N MET A 174 6.91 -9.78 -3.73
CA MET A 174 6.54 -8.45 -3.25
C MET A 174 6.22 -7.52 -4.43
N PRO A 175 5.04 -6.89 -4.44
CA PRO A 175 4.66 -5.95 -5.49
C PRO A 175 5.33 -4.59 -5.26
N LEU A 176 6.53 -4.41 -5.80
CA LEU A 176 7.23 -3.13 -5.73
C LEU A 176 6.57 -2.08 -6.62
N PRO A 177 6.72 -0.78 -6.31
CA PRO A 177 6.31 0.29 -7.19
C PRO A 177 6.92 0.14 -8.59
N PRO A 178 6.20 0.52 -9.67
CA PRO A 178 6.62 0.24 -11.05
C PRO A 178 7.91 0.97 -11.49
N TYR A 179 8.33 2.00 -10.74
CA TYR A 179 9.59 2.71 -10.99
C TYR A 179 10.82 2.04 -10.34
N ILE A 180 10.62 1.01 -9.52
CA ILE A 180 11.70 0.15 -9.00
C ILE A 180 11.80 -1.05 -9.92
N THR A 181 12.93 -1.15 -10.61
CA THR A 181 13.21 -2.22 -11.59
C THR A 181 14.21 -3.24 -11.06
N GLU A 182 14.97 -2.86 -10.05
CA GLU A 182 15.93 -3.77 -9.40
C GLU A 182 15.20 -4.82 -8.56
N LYS A 183 15.76 -6.02 -8.55
CA LYS A 183 15.23 -7.14 -7.77
C LYS A 183 15.42 -6.88 -6.28
N LEU A 184 14.33 -7.04 -5.52
CA LEU A 184 14.40 -7.01 -4.06
C LEU A 184 15.01 -8.31 -3.55
N GLU A 185 16.18 -8.24 -2.92
CA GLU A 185 16.87 -9.41 -2.35
C GLU A 185 16.27 -9.83 -1.00
N ASP A 186 15.90 -8.85 -0.18
CA ASP A 186 15.29 -9.04 1.13
C ASP A 186 13.88 -8.44 1.14
N ALA A 187 12.85 -9.30 1.18
CA ALA A 187 11.44 -8.88 1.21
C ALA A 187 11.09 -8.03 2.45
N GLU A 188 11.76 -8.28 3.60
CA GLU A 188 11.54 -7.51 4.83
C GLU A 188 12.03 -6.06 4.68
N ARG A 189 12.89 -5.77 3.71
CA ARG A 189 13.33 -4.40 3.42
C ARG A 189 12.19 -3.52 2.89
N TYR A 190 11.15 -4.11 2.28
CA TYR A 190 9.93 -3.42 1.84
C TYR A 190 8.79 -3.52 2.88
N GLN A 191 9.13 -3.78 4.15
CA GLN A 191 8.23 -3.71 5.29
C GLN A 191 8.68 -2.62 6.26
N THR A 192 7.73 -1.96 6.93
CA THR A 192 8.07 -1.11 8.06
C THR A 192 8.46 -1.99 9.26
N VAL A 193 9.33 -1.51 10.13
CA VAL A 193 9.78 -2.24 11.33
C VAL A 193 8.65 -2.49 12.34
N TYR A 194 7.51 -1.88 12.13
CA TYR A 194 6.31 -2.00 12.95
C TYR A 194 5.13 -2.65 12.20
N SER A 195 5.35 -3.18 11.01
CA SER A 195 4.30 -3.87 10.25
C SER A 195 3.79 -5.09 10.99
N LYS A 196 2.45 -5.23 11.07
CA LYS A 196 1.80 -6.26 11.88
C LYS A 196 0.66 -6.97 11.15
N THR A 197 -0.24 -6.22 10.53
CA THR A 197 -1.49 -6.73 9.97
C THR A 197 -1.36 -7.00 8.47
N PRO A 198 -1.29 -8.27 7.99
CA PRO A 198 -1.18 -8.59 6.56
C PRO A 198 -2.42 -8.16 5.78
N GLY A 199 -2.24 -7.81 4.49
CA GLY A 199 -3.37 -7.51 3.59
C GLY A 199 -3.13 -6.35 2.63
N SER A 200 -1.98 -5.70 2.69
CA SER A 200 -1.64 -4.56 1.83
C SER A 200 -0.90 -4.99 0.55
N ALA A 201 -1.23 -4.35 -0.57
CA ALA A 201 -0.50 -4.51 -1.82
C ALA A 201 0.73 -3.59 -1.92
N ALA A 202 0.89 -2.58 -1.03
CA ALA A 202 2.06 -1.71 -1.00
C ALA A 202 2.41 -1.28 0.43
N ALA A 203 3.69 -0.99 0.67
CA ALA A 203 4.16 -0.49 1.94
C ALA A 203 3.80 0.99 2.16
N PRO A 204 3.52 1.43 3.41
CA PRO A 204 3.48 2.85 3.76
C PRO A 204 4.90 3.41 3.77
N THR A 205 5.40 3.81 2.59
CA THR A 205 6.82 4.03 2.30
C THR A 205 7.50 5.06 3.19
N ALA A 206 6.79 6.08 3.67
CA ALA A 206 7.32 7.03 4.64
C ALA A 206 7.79 6.35 5.95
N GLY A 207 7.15 5.23 6.32
CA GLY A 207 7.50 4.44 7.50
C GLY A 207 8.76 3.59 7.34
N LEU A 208 9.22 3.36 6.10
CA LEU A 208 10.40 2.53 5.82
C LEU A 208 11.71 3.12 6.37
N HIS A 209 11.71 4.40 6.71
CA HIS A 209 12.88 5.11 7.23
C HIS A 209 13.09 4.91 8.74
N PHE A 210 12.07 4.45 9.45
CA PHE A 210 12.21 4.21 10.90
C PHE A 210 12.99 2.94 11.20
N THR A 211 13.79 3.00 12.26
CA THR A 211 14.39 1.83 12.91
C THR A 211 13.72 1.62 14.29
N PRO A 212 13.80 0.41 14.87
CA PRO A 212 13.32 0.19 16.25
C PRO A 212 13.95 1.17 17.24
N GLU A 213 15.25 1.40 17.13
CA GLU A 213 16.01 2.28 18.03
C GLU A 213 15.54 3.74 17.94
N LEU A 214 15.24 4.23 16.71
CA LEU A 214 14.71 5.58 16.53
C LEU A 214 13.31 5.72 17.13
N LEU A 215 12.45 4.71 16.98
CA LEU A 215 11.12 4.70 17.62
C LEU A 215 11.24 4.67 19.13
N ASP A 216 12.17 3.90 19.68
CA ASP A 216 12.42 3.85 21.12
C ASP A 216 12.97 5.19 21.66
N LYS A 217 13.86 5.85 20.92
CA LYS A 217 14.31 7.22 21.23
C LYS A 217 13.13 8.21 21.28
N ILE A 218 12.20 8.11 20.33
CA ILE A 218 11.01 8.95 20.27
C ILE A 218 10.08 8.68 21.45
N ARG A 219 9.83 7.41 21.79
CA ARG A 219 9.03 7.02 22.98
C ARG A 219 9.66 7.47 24.27
N ALA A 220 10.97 7.35 24.40
CA ALA A 220 11.72 7.80 25.59
C ALA A 220 11.62 9.31 25.83
N LYS A 221 11.35 10.12 24.81
CA LYS A 221 11.05 11.55 24.95
C LYS A 221 9.64 11.82 25.49
N GLY A 222 8.76 10.82 25.59
CA GLY A 222 7.38 10.94 26.03
C GLY A 222 6.36 10.95 24.89
N CYS A 223 6.78 11.00 23.62
CA CYS A 223 5.89 10.97 22.48
C CYS A 223 5.17 9.60 22.37
N ALA A 224 3.87 9.62 22.17
CA ALA A 224 3.12 8.40 21.87
C ALA A 224 3.33 7.97 20.41
N VAL A 225 3.47 6.66 20.18
CA VAL A 225 3.50 6.06 18.85
C VAL A 225 2.26 5.18 18.72
N VAL A 226 1.29 5.64 17.95
CA VAL A 226 -0.06 5.05 17.87
C VAL A 226 -0.29 4.41 16.51
N PRO A 227 -0.57 3.09 16.46
CA PRO A 227 -0.86 2.41 15.21
C PRO A 227 -2.32 2.64 14.76
N VAL A 228 -2.47 2.85 13.47
CA VAL A 228 -3.73 2.75 12.72
C VAL A 228 -3.53 1.79 11.56
N LEU A 229 -4.61 1.33 10.93
CA LEU A 229 -4.53 0.42 9.80
C LEU A 229 -5.16 1.02 8.56
N LEU A 230 -4.44 0.96 7.44
CA LEU A 230 -4.97 1.11 6.10
C LEU A 230 -4.28 0.09 5.20
N HIS A 231 -5.07 -0.77 4.57
CA HIS A 231 -4.56 -1.65 3.51
C HIS A 231 -4.52 -0.90 2.19
N VAL A 232 -3.28 -0.66 1.71
CA VAL A 232 -3.06 0.04 0.44
C VAL A 232 -3.48 -0.86 -0.72
N GLY A 233 -4.43 -0.39 -1.50
CA GLY A 233 -4.98 -1.09 -2.65
C GLY A 233 -4.37 -0.64 -3.98
N LEU A 234 -5.06 -1.06 -5.06
CA LEU A 234 -4.64 -0.81 -6.45
C LEU A 234 -4.51 0.67 -6.82
N GLY A 235 -5.30 1.53 -6.21
CA GLY A 235 -5.34 2.95 -6.57
C GLY A 235 -3.98 3.63 -6.53
N THR A 236 -3.11 3.19 -5.60
CA THR A 236 -1.75 3.71 -5.45
C THR A 236 -0.86 3.43 -6.67
N PHE A 237 -1.14 2.38 -7.44
CA PHE A 237 -0.38 2.02 -8.65
C PHE A 237 -0.97 2.57 -9.94
N ARG A 238 -2.15 3.20 -9.89
CA ARG A 238 -2.80 3.80 -11.05
C ARG A 238 -2.45 5.28 -11.15
N PRO A 239 -1.97 5.75 -12.32
CA PRO A 239 -1.79 7.18 -12.52
C PRO A 239 -3.14 7.91 -12.54
N VAL A 240 -3.16 9.11 -11.99
CA VAL A 240 -4.29 10.04 -12.13
C VAL A 240 -4.42 10.40 -13.61
N LYS A 241 -5.64 10.33 -14.15
CA LYS A 241 -5.92 10.57 -15.58
C LYS A 241 -6.71 11.85 -15.81
N GLU A 242 -7.41 12.31 -14.81
CA GLU A 242 -8.25 13.49 -14.82
C GLU A 242 -7.37 14.75 -14.85
N ASP A 243 -7.69 15.70 -15.74
CA ASP A 243 -6.97 16.96 -15.84
C ASP A 243 -7.22 17.85 -14.61
N LYS A 244 -8.47 17.92 -14.14
CA LYS A 244 -8.82 18.66 -12.93
C LYS A 244 -8.75 17.74 -11.71
N ILE A 245 -8.06 18.20 -10.67
CA ILE A 245 -7.88 17.42 -9.44
C ILE A 245 -9.22 17.08 -8.77
N VAL A 246 -10.21 17.98 -8.86
CA VAL A 246 -11.53 17.80 -8.24
C VAL A 246 -12.36 16.69 -8.91
N ASP A 247 -12.07 16.36 -10.16
CA ASP A 247 -12.77 15.33 -10.92
C ASP A 247 -12.19 13.92 -10.63
N HIS A 248 -11.05 13.85 -9.91
CA HIS A 248 -10.45 12.56 -9.54
C HIS A 248 -11.28 11.85 -8.47
N GLU A 249 -11.81 10.69 -8.85
CA GLU A 249 -12.53 9.82 -7.92
C GLU A 249 -11.57 8.96 -7.11
N MET A 250 -11.45 9.27 -5.80
CA MET A 250 -10.60 8.53 -4.90
C MET A 250 -11.17 7.13 -4.63
N HIS A 251 -10.37 6.12 -4.88
CA HIS A 251 -10.70 4.73 -4.57
C HIS A 251 -10.90 4.51 -3.07
N SER A 252 -11.76 3.55 -2.70
CA SER A 252 -11.96 3.15 -1.30
C SER A 252 -10.88 2.15 -0.86
N GLU A 253 -10.45 2.26 0.40
CA GLU A 253 -9.51 1.36 1.04
C GLU A 253 -10.06 0.93 2.41
N TYR A 254 -9.64 -0.24 2.87
CA TYR A 254 -10.01 -0.71 4.21
C TYR A 254 -9.19 0.02 5.26
N ILE A 255 -9.87 0.63 6.23
CA ILE A 255 -9.25 1.29 7.37
C ILE A 255 -9.76 0.71 8.69
N ARG A 256 -8.94 0.82 9.73
CA ARG A 256 -9.31 0.51 11.12
C ARG A 256 -8.57 1.44 12.08
N VAL A 257 -9.34 2.07 12.96
CA VAL A 257 -8.83 2.79 14.13
C VAL A 257 -9.43 2.10 15.35
N THR A 258 -8.58 1.70 16.30
CA THR A 258 -9.07 1.11 17.55
C THR A 258 -9.52 2.23 18.50
N GLU A 259 -10.39 1.91 19.45
CA GLU A 259 -10.83 2.85 20.48
C GLU A 259 -9.64 3.40 21.29
N ASP A 260 -8.69 2.54 21.66
CA ASP A 260 -7.47 2.96 22.37
C ASP A 260 -6.63 3.96 21.56
N ALA A 261 -6.50 3.71 20.24
CA ALA A 261 -5.79 4.62 19.34
C ALA A 261 -6.48 5.98 19.26
N ALA A 262 -7.81 6.00 19.07
CA ALA A 262 -8.58 7.23 19.01
C ALA A 262 -8.49 8.00 20.34
N ASN A 263 -8.65 7.33 21.48
CA ASN A 263 -8.56 7.93 22.82
C ASN A 263 -7.19 8.55 23.07
N GLU A 264 -6.10 7.85 22.72
CA GLU A 264 -4.74 8.39 22.92
C GLU A 264 -4.47 9.59 22.01
N ILE A 265 -4.87 9.55 20.75
CA ILE A 265 -4.72 10.67 19.81
C ILE A 265 -5.47 11.90 20.34
N ASN A 266 -6.76 11.72 20.73
CA ASN A 266 -7.58 12.81 21.26
C ASN A 266 -7.05 13.37 22.58
N ARG A 267 -6.55 12.52 23.47
CA ARG A 267 -5.94 12.93 24.73
C ARG A 267 -4.72 13.81 24.50
N ARG A 268 -3.82 13.40 23.58
CA ARG A 268 -2.62 14.17 23.24
C ARG A 268 -2.95 15.52 22.62
N ARG A 269 -3.91 15.54 21.70
CA ARG A 269 -4.42 16.77 21.09
C ARG A 269 -4.99 17.73 22.15
N ALA A 270 -5.80 17.22 23.06
CA ALA A 270 -6.39 18.02 24.14
C ALA A 270 -5.33 18.63 25.09
N ASN A 271 -4.19 17.95 25.26
CA ASN A 271 -3.04 18.44 26.03
C ASN A 271 -2.13 19.41 25.24
N GLY A 272 -2.49 19.78 24.01
CA GLY A 272 -1.73 20.70 23.17
C GLY A 272 -0.61 20.05 22.36
N GLY A 273 -0.53 18.71 22.33
CA GLY A 273 0.38 17.95 21.48
C GLY A 273 -0.04 17.99 20.02
N ARG A 274 0.93 17.84 19.12
CA ARG A 274 0.69 17.75 17.67
C ARG A 274 0.36 16.31 17.29
N ILE A 275 -0.54 16.17 16.32
CA ILE A 275 -0.77 14.89 15.63
C ILE A 275 0.16 14.86 14.41
N ILE A 276 1.12 13.93 14.41
CA ILE A 276 2.12 13.77 13.36
C ILE A 276 1.81 12.48 12.61
N SER A 277 1.27 12.59 11.40
CA SER A 277 1.00 11.43 10.56
C SER A 277 2.23 10.98 9.77
N VAL A 278 2.58 9.70 9.89
CA VAL A 278 3.66 9.09 9.10
C VAL A 278 3.12 8.61 7.77
N GLY A 279 3.34 9.42 6.74
CA GLY A 279 2.89 9.18 5.39
C GLY A 279 1.44 9.51 5.11
N THR A 280 1.10 9.52 3.82
CA THR A 280 -0.23 9.84 3.33
C THR A 280 -1.29 8.81 3.76
N THR A 281 -0.89 7.55 3.99
CA THR A 281 -1.80 6.51 4.46
C THR A 281 -2.33 6.78 5.87
N SER A 282 -1.46 7.15 6.81
CA SER A 282 -1.88 7.55 8.16
C SER A 282 -2.71 8.84 8.14
N CYS A 283 -2.34 9.81 7.31
CA CYS A 283 -3.12 11.03 7.10
C CYS A 283 -4.53 10.70 6.60
N ARG A 284 -4.64 9.84 5.58
CA ARG A 284 -5.93 9.41 5.03
C ARG A 284 -6.81 8.71 6.07
N VAL A 285 -6.24 7.87 6.93
CA VAL A 285 -7.00 7.24 8.03
C VAL A 285 -7.56 8.29 8.96
N LEU A 286 -6.73 9.23 9.40
CA LEU A 286 -7.14 10.30 10.31
C LEU A 286 -8.26 11.16 9.72
N GLU A 287 -8.07 11.64 8.47
CA GLU A 287 -9.07 12.45 7.77
C GLU A 287 -10.38 11.69 7.48
N SER A 288 -10.32 10.36 7.29
CA SER A 288 -11.49 9.53 7.03
C SER A 288 -12.24 9.14 8.31
N ALA A 289 -11.56 9.08 9.45
CA ALA A 289 -12.14 8.66 10.73
C ALA A 289 -12.58 9.83 11.62
N ALA A 290 -12.05 11.04 11.36
CA ALA A 290 -12.42 12.24 12.11
C ALA A 290 -13.84 12.69 11.77
N ASP A 291 -14.58 13.16 12.77
CA ASP A 291 -15.82 13.86 12.61
C ASP A 291 -15.61 15.40 12.57
N GLU A 292 -16.69 16.17 12.61
CA GLU A 292 -16.64 17.63 12.61
C GLU A 292 -15.92 18.26 13.83
N ASN A 293 -15.71 17.47 14.87
CA ASN A 293 -14.97 17.87 16.08
C ASN A 293 -13.50 17.44 16.06
N GLY A 294 -13.14 16.59 15.09
CA GLY A 294 -11.78 16.12 14.83
C GLY A 294 -11.35 14.86 15.54
#